data_e1f3cc2dd1e6cc7e0ba6325d9056538e
#
_entry.id   e1f3cc2dd1e6cc7e0ba6325d9056538e
#
_cell.length_a   1.000
_cell.length_b   1.000
_cell.length_c   1.000
_cell.angle_alpha   90.00
_cell.angle_beta   90.00
_cell.angle_gamma   90.00
#
_symmetry.space_group_name_H-M   'P 1'
#
loop_
_entity.id
_entity.type
_entity.pdbx_description
1 polymer ?
#
loop_
_entity_poly.entity_id
_entity_poly.type
_entity_poly.pdbx_seq_one_letter_code
_entity_poly.pdbx_strand_id
1 'polypeptide(L)'
;MNARPSLTRAKWLIGCAVGSIALGAHAQSAGESADALLRDSDAVFKQLDAGQYGAVWTDAAPFVKARIKQDQFAADMQHARQSVGTVSRRGWAQVTRIRYTNAATTPDGLYANVDYTTTLTSGATVYEKLSFRLEDDGRWHLTGYVPHQSQNFAQ
;
A
#
# COMPACT_ATOMS: atom_id res chain seq x y z
N MET A 1 -11.02 90.98 -13.42
CA MET A 1 -10.49 90.11 -14.46
C MET A 1 -10.25 88.76 -13.78
N ASN A 2 -11.09 87.77 -14.15
CA ASN A 2 -11.25 86.49 -13.43
C ASN A 2 -10.36 85.48 -14.03
N ALA A 3 -9.51 84.84 -13.21
CA ALA A 3 -8.82 83.61 -13.59
C ALA A 3 -9.31 82.47 -12.67
N ARG A 4 -9.94 81.49 -13.25
CA ARG A 4 -10.37 80.24 -12.57
C ARG A 4 -9.23 79.23 -12.57
N PRO A 5 -8.92 78.54 -11.48
CA PRO A 5 -8.02 77.37 -11.53
C PRO A 5 -8.82 76.12 -11.87
N SER A 6 -8.25 75.30 -12.75
CA SER A 6 -8.74 74.00 -13.21
C SER A 6 -8.54 72.93 -12.14
N LEU A 7 -9.61 72.17 -11.88
CA LEU A 7 -9.61 71.00 -11.02
C LEU A 7 -8.98 69.81 -11.75
N THR A 8 -7.80 69.38 -11.30
CA THR A 8 -7.16 68.18 -11.75
C THR A 8 -7.77 66.99 -11.00
N ARG A 9 -8.46 66.10 -11.71
CA ARG A 9 -9.02 64.85 -11.17
C ARG A 9 -7.89 63.85 -10.91
N ALA A 10 -7.62 63.55 -9.64
CA ALA A 10 -6.74 62.43 -9.24
C ALA A 10 -7.55 61.13 -9.47
N LYS A 11 -7.04 60.26 -10.37
CA LYS A 11 -7.53 58.90 -10.56
C LYS A 11 -6.87 58.01 -9.50
N TRP A 12 -7.64 57.51 -8.55
CA TRP A 12 -7.24 56.47 -7.62
C TRP A 12 -7.31 55.14 -8.34
N LEU A 13 -6.15 54.53 -8.59
CA LEU A 13 -6.06 53.15 -9.03
C LEU A 13 -6.04 52.27 -7.78
N ILE A 14 -7.16 51.59 -7.54
CA ILE A 14 -7.24 50.51 -6.54
C ILE A 14 -6.64 49.29 -7.18
N GLY A 15 -5.41 48.98 -6.81
CA GLY A 15 -4.75 47.69 -7.18
C GLY A 15 -5.30 46.57 -6.30
N CYS A 16 -6.15 45.72 -6.85
CA CYS A 16 -6.50 44.44 -6.24
C CYS A 16 -5.32 43.51 -6.34
N ALA A 17 -4.58 43.35 -5.26
CA ALA A 17 -3.60 42.27 -5.11
C ALA A 17 -4.39 40.96 -4.92
N VAL A 18 -4.51 40.16 -5.98
CA VAL A 18 -5.01 38.77 -5.91
C VAL A 18 -3.90 37.94 -5.34
N GLY A 19 -3.94 37.68 -4.03
CA GLY A 19 -3.05 36.74 -3.38
C GLY A 19 -3.40 35.32 -3.84
N SER A 20 -2.56 34.74 -4.69
CA SER A 20 -2.63 33.32 -5.05
C SER A 20 -2.23 32.49 -3.84
N ILE A 21 -3.19 31.91 -3.14
CA ILE A 21 -2.95 30.88 -2.13
C ILE A 21 -2.59 29.61 -2.90
N ALA A 22 -1.31 29.31 -3.01
CA ALA A 22 -0.83 28.02 -3.47
C ALA A 22 -1.21 26.98 -2.41
N LEU A 23 -2.33 26.26 -2.61
CA LEU A 23 -2.63 25.03 -1.91
C LEU A 23 -1.55 24.02 -2.31
N GLY A 24 -0.57 23.85 -1.45
CA GLY A 24 0.43 22.78 -1.57
C GLY A 24 -0.32 21.44 -1.47
N ALA A 25 -0.66 20.86 -2.61
CA ALA A 25 -1.04 19.46 -2.67
C ALA A 25 0.20 18.66 -2.24
N HIS A 26 0.20 18.15 -1.02
CA HIS A 26 1.16 17.14 -0.60
C HIS A 26 0.83 15.89 -1.43
N ALA A 27 1.53 15.71 -2.54
CA ALA A 27 1.50 14.46 -3.27
C ALA A 27 2.03 13.39 -2.29
N GLN A 28 1.13 12.53 -1.79
CA GLN A 28 1.56 11.32 -1.09
C GLN A 28 2.45 10.56 -2.05
N SER A 29 3.64 10.16 -1.60
CA SER A 29 4.54 9.38 -2.44
C SER A 29 3.80 8.13 -2.93
N ALA A 30 3.99 7.82 -4.22
CA ALA A 30 3.44 6.60 -4.80
C ALA A 30 3.87 5.42 -3.92
N GLY A 31 2.92 4.58 -3.51
CA GLY A 31 3.16 3.47 -2.59
C GLY A 31 2.77 3.74 -1.13
N GLU A 32 2.70 4.98 -0.65
CA GLU A 32 2.26 5.25 0.73
C GLU A 32 0.73 5.23 0.90
N SER A 33 -0.04 5.25 -0.19
CA SER A 33 -1.51 5.19 -0.10
C SER A 33 -2.01 3.79 0.26
N ALA A 34 -3.16 3.71 0.95
CA ALA A 34 -3.84 2.45 1.22
C ALA A 34 -4.26 1.76 -0.09
N ASP A 35 -4.70 2.54 -1.08
CA ASP A 35 -5.11 2.01 -2.38
C ASP A 35 -3.96 1.36 -3.15
N ALA A 36 -2.74 1.90 -3.06
CA ALA A 36 -1.56 1.28 -3.65
C ALA A 36 -1.28 -0.08 -3.01
N LEU A 37 -1.29 -0.15 -1.68
CA LEU A 37 -1.10 -1.39 -0.93
C LEU A 37 -2.17 -2.44 -1.28
N LEU A 38 -3.45 -2.04 -1.34
CA LEU A 38 -4.54 -2.96 -1.68
C LEU A 38 -4.45 -3.46 -3.13
N ARG A 39 -4.04 -2.63 -4.10
CA ARG A 39 -3.78 -3.07 -5.49
C ARG A 39 -2.65 -4.09 -5.57
N ASP A 40 -1.55 -3.85 -4.83
CA ASP A 40 -0.42 -4.79 -4.79
C ASP A 40 -0.84 -6.10 -4.10
N SER A 41 -1.67 -6.04 -3.06
CA SER A 41 -2.27 -7.22 -2.42
C SER A 41 -3.15 -8.03 -3.37
N ASP A 42 -4.00 -7.37 -4.14
CA ASP A 42 -4.87 -8.03 -5.14
C ASP A 42 -4.04 -8.70 -6.24
N ALA A 43 -2.93 -8.09 -6.67
CA ALA A 43 -2.02 -8.68 -7.64
C ALA A 43 -1.38 -9.97 -7.09
N VAL A 44 -0.92 -9.96 -5.83
CA VAL A 44 -0.38 -11.14 -5.16
C VAL A 44 -1.42 -12.26 -5.06
N PHE A 45 -2.66 -11.97 -4.65
CA PHE A 45 -3.71 -12.99 -4.58
C PHE A 45 -4.04 -13.58 -5.96
N LYS A 46 -4.08 -12.78 -7.02
CA LYS A 46 -4.27 -13.30 -8.39
C LYS A 46 -3.17 -14.29 -8.78
N GLN A 47 -1.93 -14.00 -8.43
CA GLN A 47 -0.79 -14.91 -8.69
C GLN A 47 -0.89 -16.18 -7.83
N LEU A 48 -1.20 -16.07 -6.53
CA LEU A 48 -1.39 -17.21 -5.62
C LEU A 48 -2.53 -18.12 -6.07
N ASP A 49 -3.67 -17.56 -6.43
CA ASP A 49 -4.86 -18.29 -6.88
C ASP A 49 -4.61 -18.98 -8.24
N ALA A 50 -3.77 -18.40 -9.09
CA ALA A 50 -3.35 -18.98 -10.38
C ALA A 50 -2.19 -19.98 -10.25
N GLY A 51 -1.65 -20.22 -9.05
CA GLY A 51 -0.49 -21.09 -8.84
C GLY A 51 0.83 -20.55 -9.38
N GLN A 52 0.90 -19.23 -9.62
CA GLN A 52 2.07 -18.55 -10.20
C GLN A 52 3.10 -18.16 -9.11
N TYR A 53 3.49 -19.12 -8.28
CA TYR A 53 4.36 -18.88 -7.11
C TYR A 53 5.74 -18.33 -7.48
N GLY A 54 6.25 -18.68 -8.66
CA GLY A 54 7.50 -18.11 -9.19
C GLY A 54 7.38 -16.61 -9.49
N ALA A 55 6.21 -16.15 -9.97
CA ALA A 55 5.95 -14.72 -10.16
C ALA A 55 5.87 -13.98 -8.82
N VAL A 56 5.20 -14.58 -7.83
CA VAL A 56 5.14 -14.02 -6.45
C VAL A 56 6.55 -13.85 -5.88
N TRP A 57 7.47 -14.82 -6.09
CA TRP A 57 8.86 -14.70 -5.66
C TRP A 57 9.60 -13.57 -6.39
N THR A 58 9.38 -13.43 -7.69
CA THR A 58 10.01 -12.37 -8.49
C THR A 58 9.66 -10.98 -7.94
N ASP A 59 8.40 -10.78 -7.53
CA ASP A 59 7.87 -9.54 -6.97
C ASP A 59 8.06 -9.43 -5.44
N ALA A 60 8.64 -10.44 -4.77
CA ALA A 60 8.92 -10.40 -3.35
C ALA A 60 10.03 -9.39 -3.00
N ALA A 61 10.04 -8.93 -1.75
CA ALA A 61 11.04 -7.99 -1.26
C ALA A 61 12.49 -8.51 -1.43
N PRO A 62 13.46 -7.64 -1.77
CA PRO A 62 14.85 -8.06 -2.04
C PRO A 62 15.46 -8.88 -0.90
N PHE A 63 15.21 -8.51 0.37
CA PHE A 63 15.77 -9.23 1.50
C PHE A 63 15.15 -10.64 1.67
N VAL A 64 13.92 -10.87 1.22
CA VAL A 64 13.31 -12.22 1.20
C VAL A 64 14.03 -13.07 0.16
N LYS A 65 14.25 -12.53 -1.04
CA LYS A 65 15.00 -13.20 -2.12
C LYS A 65 16.44 -13.51 -1.74
N ALA A 66 17.06 -12.69 -0.90
CA ALA A 66 18.40 -12.93 -0.38
C ALA A 66 18.46 -14.08 0.66
N ARG A 67 17.36 -14.40 1.33
CA ARG A 67 17.28 -15.41 2.41
C ARG A 67 16.73 -16.75 1.97
N ILE A 68 15.80 -16.75 1.00
CA ILE A 68 15.05 -17.94 0.58
C ILE A 68 15.23 -18.11 -0.93
N LYS A 69 15.58 -19.32 -1.38
CA LYS A 69 15.67 -19.64 -2.80
C LYS A 69 14.27 -19.72 -3.42
N GLN A 70 14.16 -19.42 -4.71
CA GLN A 70 12.89 -19.43 -5.43
C GLN A 70 12.09 -20.72 -5.26
N ASP A 71 12.74 -21.88 -5.41
CA ASP A 71 12.07 -23.19 -5.33
C ASP A 71 11.48 -23.43 -3.93
N GLN A 72 12.24 -23.08 -2.88
CA GLN A 72 11.76 -23.21 -1.51
C GLN A 72 10.59 -22.25 -1.26
N PHE A 73 10.72 -21.00 -1.67
CA PHE A 73 9.64 -20.01 -1.54
C PHE A 73 8.38 -20.46 -2.27
N ALA A 74 8.51 -20.96 -3.50
CA ALA A 74 7.39 -21.46 -4.29
C ALA A 74 6.70 -22.65 -3.62
N ALA A 75 7.46 -23.58 -3.06
CA ALA A 75 6.91 -24.72 -2.33
C ALA A 75 6.17 -24.31 -1.05
N ASP A 76 6.72 -23.36 -0.29
CA ASP A 76 6.09 -22.83 0.93
C ASP A 76 4.79 -22.10 0.60
N MET A 77 4.77 -21.25 -0.46
CA MET A 77 3.57 -20.55 -0.92
C MET A 77 2.50 -21.53 -1.42
N GLN A 78 2.90 -22.55 -2.17
CA GLN A 78 1.99 -23.59 -2.64
C GLN A 78 1.35 -24.33 -1.47
N HIS A 79 2.14 -24.75 -0.49
CA HIS A 79 1.64 -25.44 0.71
C HIS A 79 0.66 -24.54 1.48
N ALA A 80 1.03 -23.31 1.73
CA ALA A 80 0.18 -22.33 2.41
C ALA A 80 -1.14 -22.12 1.65
N ARG A 81 -1.09 -21.93 0.32
CA ARG A 81 -2.28 -21.69 -0.50
C ARG A 81 -3.20 -22.91 -0.57
N GLN A 82 -2.64 -24.13 -0.64
CA GLN A 82 -3.41 -25.36 -0.65
C GLN A 82 -4.23 -25.56 0.64
N SER A 83 -3.74 -25.05 1.79
CA SER A 83 -4.47 -25.13 3.06
C SER A 83 -5.74 -24.28 3.11
N VAL A 84 -5.90 -23.31 2.20
CA VAL A 84 -7.06 -22.39 2.15
C VAL A 84 -8.26 -23.04 1.46
N GLY A 85 -8.07 -23.79 0.38
CA GLY A 85 -9.14 -24.34 -0.43
C GLY A 85 -9.64 -23.38 -1.52
N THR A 86 -10.84 -23.64 -2.07
CA THR A 86 -11.41 -22.87 -3.17
C THR A 86 -12.12 -21.62 -2.64
N VAL A 87 -11.63 -20.44 -3.06
CA VAL A 87 -12.14 -19.14 -2.64
C VAL A 87 -13.38 -18.77 -3.43
N SER A 88 -14.45 -18.38 -2.73
CA SER A 88 -15.64 -17.76 -3.30
C SER A 88 -15.56 -16.24 -3.28
N ARG A 89 -15.13 -15.67 -2.15
CA ARG A 89 -15.01 -14.22 -1.96
C ARG A 89 -13.87 -13.90 -0.98
N ARG A 90 -13.19 -12.81 -1.21
CA ARG A 90 -12.15 -12.26 -0.32
C ARG A 90 -12.43 -10.77 -0.08
N GLY A 91 -12.30 -10.33 1.14
CA GLY A 91 -12.42 -8.92 1.52
C GLY A 91 -11.37 -8.56 2.55
N TRP A 92 -10.69 -7.43 2.37
CA TRP A 92 -9.76 -6.94 3.38
C TRP A 92 -10.53 -6.51 4.65
N ALA A 93 -9.96 -6.81 5.81
CA ALA A 93 -10.54 -6.51 7.11
C ALA A 93 -9.76 -5.43 7.86
N GLN A 94 -8.43 -5.46 7.75
CA GLN A 94 -7.55 -4.53 8.46
C GLN A 94 -6.27 -4.28 7.67
N VAL A 95 -5.77 -3.03 7.76
CA VAL A 95 -4.43 -2.64 7.32
C VAL A 95 -3.66 -2.11 8.52
N THR A 96 -2.50 -2.70 8.79
CA THR A 96 -1.58 -2.25 9.85
C THR A 96 -0.27 -1.82 9.21
N ARG A 97 0.27 -0.67 9.59
CA ARG A 97 1.58 -0.18 9.15
C ARG A 97 2.53 -0.05 10.32
N ILE A 98 3.76 -0.51 10.12
CA ILE A 98 4.81 -0.53 11.13
C ILE A 98 6.10 -0.03 10.48
N ARG A 99 6.75 0.95 11.11
CA ARG A 99 8.09 1.38 10.71
C ARG A 99 9.11 0.72 11.64
N TYR A 100 9.99 -0.08 11.06
CA TYR A 100 11.14 -0.61 11.78
C TYR A 100 12.34 0.30 11.59
N THR A 101 13.08 0.53 12.69
CA THR A 101 14.33 1.30 12.71
C THR A 101 15.25 0.64 13.71
N ASN A 102 16.45 0.24 13.29
CA ASN A 102 17.45 -0.45 14.10
C ASN A 102 16.95 -1.76 14.72
N ALA A 103 16.04 -2.47 14.07
CA ALA A 103 15.55 -3.77 14.53
C ALA A 103 16.60 -4.86 14.28
N ALA A 104 16.77 -5.78 15.26
CA ALA A 104 17.85 -6.77 15.21
C ALA A 104 17.74 -7.77 14.04
N THR A 105 16.52 -8.09 13.60
CA THR A 105 16.26 -9.17 12.61
C THR A 105 15.52 -8.72 11.36
N THR A 106 14.94 -7.51 11.40
CA THR A 106 14.10 -6.98 10.33
C THR A 106 14.81 -5.78 9.72
N PRO A 107 15.03 -5.72 8.39
CA PRO A 107 15.59 -4.55 7.76
C PRO A 107 14.78 -3.29 8.04
N ASP A 108 15.45 -2.16 8.20
CA ASP A 108 14.79 -0.87 8.38
C ASP A 108 13.87 -0.57 7.21
N GLY A 109 12.72 0.05 7.48
CA GLY A 109 11.77 0.41 6.45
C GLY A 109 10.34 0.51 6.94
N LEU A 110 9.44 0.86 6.02
CA LEU A 110 8.01 0.87 6.25
C LEU A 110 7.43 -0.48 5.82
N TYR A 111 6.75 -1.13 6.74
CA TYR A 111 6.06 -2.40 6.51
C TYR A 111 4.56 -2.22 6.64
N ALA A 112 3.82 -3.10 6.00
CA ALA A 112 2.36 -3.16 6.15
C ALA A 112 1.90 -4.60 6.17
N ASN A 113 0.86 -4.86 6.98
CA ASN A 113 0.08 -6.09 6.93
C ASN A 113 -1.32 -5.76 6.44
N VAL A 114 -1.84 -6.60 5.56
CA VAL A 114 -3.23 -6.57 5.14
C VAL A 114 -3.85 -7.91 5.54
N ASP A 115 -4.83 -7.84 6.44
CA ASP A 115 -5.59 -8.99 6.89
C ASP A 115 -6.88 -9.09 6.09
N TYR A 116 -7.20 -10.30 5.66
CA TYR A 116 -8.38 -10.61 4.83
C TYR A 116 -9.28 -11.61 5.52
N THR A 117 -10.59 -11.42 5.32
CA THR A 117 -11.61 -12.44 5.58
C THR A 117 -11.97 -13.09 4.25
N THR A 118 -11.78 -14.39 4.16
CA THR A 118 -11.96 -15.17 2.94
C THR A 118 -13.07 -16.20 3.15
N THR A 119 -14.12 -16.13 2.32
CA THR A 119 -15.21 -17.09 2.29
C THR A 119 -14.88 -18.13 1.22
N LEU A 120 -14.92 -19.41 1.59
CA LEU A 120 -14.71 -20.53 0.70
C LEU A 120 -16.01 -20.96 0.01
N THR A 121 -15.91 -21.69 -1.09
CA THR A 121 -17.08 -22.28 -1.77
C THR A 121 -17.85 -23.28 -0.89
N SER A 122 -17.18 -23.85 0.12
CA SER A 122 -17.80 -24.70 1.15
C SER A 122 -18.68 -23.92 2.15
N GLY A 123 -18.63 -22.59 2.13
CA GLY A 123 -19.25 -21.71 3.12
C GLY A 123 -18.37 -21.44 4.36
N ALA A 124 -17.25 -22.13 4.51
CA ALA A 124 -16.33 -21.89 5.61
C ALA A 124 -15.62 -20.53 5.45
N THR A 125 -15.20 -19.95 6.58
CA THR A 125 -14.39 -18.71 6.61
C THR A 125 -12.99 -19.04 7.07
N VAL A 126 -12.01 -18.49 6.36
CA VAL A 126 -10.59 -18.51 6.73
C VAL A 126 -10.06 -17.08 6.69
N TYR A 127 -8.94 -16.87 7.35
CA TYR A 127 -8.29 -15.57 7.40
C TYR A 127 -6.95 -15.66 6.72
N GLU A 128 -6.60 -14.64 5.95
CA GLU A 128 -5.34 -14.58 5.21
C GLU A 128 -4.62 -13.28 5.52
N LYS A 129 -3.33 -13.35 5.81
CA LYS A 129 -2.49 -12.18 6.03
C LYS A 129 -1.43 -12.09 4.93
N LEU A 130 -1.37 -10.95 4.27
CA LEU A 130 -0.25 -10.54 3.43
C LEU A 130 0.60 -9.51 4.18
N SER A 131 1.90 -9.71 4.18
CA SER A 131 2.87 -8.77 4.74
C SER A 131 3.72 -8.20 3.63
N PHE A 132 3.99 -6.90 3.70
CA PHE A 132 4.72 -6.15 2.66
C PHE A 132 5.79 -5.26 3.29
N ARG A 133 6.78 -4.89 2.47
CA ARG A 133 7.71 -3.78 2.71
C ARG A 133 7.62 -2.80 1.54
N LEU A 134 7.60 -1.51 1.86
CA LEU A 134 7.72 -0.46 0.86
C LEU A 134 9.19 -0.35 0.46
N GLU A 135 9.48 -0.58 -0.83
CA GLU A 135 10.84 -0.49 -1.37
C GLU A 135 11.10 0.88 -2.03
N ASP A 136 12.34 1.12 -2.41
CA ASP A 136 12.79 2.41 -2.95
C ASP A 136 12.16 2.73 -4.32
N ASP A 137 11.60 1.74 -5.00
CA ASP A 137 10.82 1.90 -6.23
C ASP A 137 9.39 2.45 -6.00
N GLY A 138 9.04 2.70 -4.73
CA GLY A 138 7.73 3.21 -4.33
C GLY A 138 6.61 2.17 -4.36
N ARG A 139 6.94 0.87 -4.47
CA ARG A 139 5.98 -0.24 -4.50
C ARG A 139 6.07 -1.08 -3.23
N TRP A 140 4.94 -1.72 -2.91
CA TRP A 140 4.87 -2.71 -1.84
C TRP A 140 5.28 -4.08 -2.36
N HIS A 141 6.37 -4.62 -1.82
CA HIS A 141 6.87 -5.95 -2.15
C HIS A 141 6.53 -6.94 -1.05
N LEU A 142 6.06 -8.13 -1.44
CA LEU A 142 5.64 -9.17 -0.50
C LEU A 142 6.80 -9.61 0.39
N THR A 143 6.55 -9.70 1.69
CA THR A 143 7.48 -10.28 2.67
C THR A 143 6.98 -11.57 3.28
N GLY A 144 5.67 -11.85 3.19
CA GLY A 144 5.08 -13.09 3.70
C GLY A 144 3.60 -13.22 3.39
N TYR A 145 3.13 -14.47 3.39
CA TYR A 145 1.73 -14.86 3.28
C TYR A 145 1.42 -15.94 4.31
N VAL A 146 0.41 -15.72 5.13
CA VAL A 146 0.01 -16.65 6.21
C VAL A 146 -1.52 -16.80 6.21
N PRO A 147 -2.05 -17.95 5.78
CA PRO A 147 -3.45 -18.31 6.04
C PRO A 147 -3.60 -18.89 7.46
N HIS A 148 -4.73 -18.62 8.11
CA HIS A 148 -5.05 -19.15 9.44
C HIS A 148 -6.55 -19.34 9.63
N GLN A 149 -6.94 -20.26 10.53
CA GLN A 149 -8.33 -20.64 10.77
C GLN A 149 -9.04 -19.72 11.78
N SER A 150 -8.30 -18.96 12.56
CA SER A 150 -8.84 -18.03 13.55
C SER A 150 -8.36 -16.63 13.29
N GLN A 151 -9.20 -15.65 13.59
CA GLN A 151 -8.86 -14.23 13.49
C GLN A 151 -7.99 -13.85 14.70
N ASN A 152 -6.68 -14.07 14.59
CA ASN A 152 -5.73 -13.57 15.57
C ASN A 152 -5.20 -12.24 15.06
N PHE A 153 -5.83 -11.15 15.48
CA PHE A 153 -5.17 -9.85 15.42
C PHE A 153 -4.02 -9.89 16.43
N ALA A 154 -2.78 -9.86 15.95
CA ALA A 154 -1.65 -9.70 16.84
C ALA A 154 -1.83 -8.36 17.58
N GLN A 155 -1.92 -8.45 18.90
CA GLN A 155 -1.85 -7.30 19.80
C GLN A 155 -0.44 -6.76 19.82
#